data_fb92a655f93feb2a8d7da20582cab3e2
#
_entry.id   fb92a655f93feb2a8d7da20582cab3e2
#
_cell.length_a   1.000
_cell.length_b   1.000
_cell.length_c   1.000
_cell.angle_alpha   90.00
_cell.angle_beta   90.00
_cell.angle_gamma   90.00
#
_symmetry.space_group_name_H-M   'P 1'
#
loop_
_entity.id
_entity.type
_entity.pdbx_description
1 polymer ?
#
loop_
_entity_poly.entity_id
_entity_poly.type
_entity_poly.pdbx_seq_one_letter_code
_entity_poly.pdbx_strand_id
1 'polypeptide(L)'
;MPSLKLEAVTTSHLDPVNLVINEGETVVLHGQSGSGKSLLLRAIADLDEHSGEAWLDETSCSSMPAPEWRRQVGYLMSETHWWRALVGEHFHERNCDLVTRLGLPENVFDWEVNRLSTGEKQRLGIARLLDNRPGALLLDEPTANLDPEHTDMAEAVLRDYQAEHGCPVLWVSHSPEQRRRIANRIFQIEQRRLVEEPL
;
A
#
# COMPACT_ATOMS: atom_id res chain seq x y z
N MET A 1 19.87 -1.67 3.48
CA MET A 1 18.88 -2.34 2.61
C MET A 1 17.52 -2.07 3.22
N PRO A 2 16.57 -1.48 2.48
CA PRO A 2 15.32 -1.04 3.08
C PRO A 2 14.55 -2.22 3.68
N SER A 3 14.12 -2.08 4.93
CA SER A 3 13.30 -3.07 5.62
C SER A 3 12.22 -2.37 6.46
N LEU A 4 11.02 -2.93 6.48
CA LEU A 4 9.95 -2.47 7.34
C LEU A 4 9.81 -3.43 8.53
N LYS A 5 10.02 -2.93 9.75
CA LYS A 5 9.96 -3.71 10.98
C LYS A 5 8.85 -3.19 11.89
N LEU A 6 8.10 -4.11 12.45
CA LEU A 6 7.08 -3.85 13.47
C LEU A 6 7.52 -4.49 14.79
N GLU A 7 7.53 -3.70 15.86
CA GLU A 7 7.84 -4.14 17.22
C GLU A 7 6.63 -3.90 18.11
N ALA A 8 5.98 -4.98 18.49
CA ALA A 8 4.82 -4.99 19.38
C ALA A 8 3.70 -4.00 18.97
N VAL A 9 3.50 -3.78 17.66
CA VAL A 9 2.45 -2.87 17.17
C VAL A 9 1.09 -3.45 17.53
N THR A 10 0.30 -2.71 18.30
CA THR A 10 -1.06 -3.09 18.71
C THR A 10 -2.09 -2.12 18.18
N THR A 11 -3.27 -2.64 17.89
CA THR A 11 -4.45 -1.82 17.54
C THR A 11 -5.63 -2.26 18.41
N SER A 12 -6.74 -1.58 18.32
CA SER A 12 -7.99 -2.01 19.00
C SER A 12 -8.44 -3.44 18.62
N HIS A 13 -7.97 -3.98 17.48
CA HIS A 13 -8.37 -5.27 16.94
C HIS A 13 -7.27 -6.33 16.91
N LEU A 14 -6.01 -5.96 17.19
CA LEU A 14 -4.87 -6.86 17.12
C LEU A 14 -4.08 -6.84 18.41
N ASP A 15 -3.68 -8.02 18.84
CA ASP A 15 -2.65 -8.24 19.86
C ASP A 15 -1.28 -7.77 19.31
N PRO A 16 -0.22 -7.66 20.14
CA PRO A 16 1.07 -7.17 19.69
C PRO A 16 1.61 -7.91 18.45
N VAL A 17 1.80 -7.18 17.37
CA VAL A 17 2.33 -7.67 16.10
C VAL A 17 3.83 -7.42 16.04
N ASN A 18 4.60 -8.49 15.79
CA ASN A 18 6.01 -8.43 15.46
C ASN A 18 6.18 -8.99 14.04
N LEU A 19 6.71 -8.20 13.12
CA LEU A 19 6.90 -8.57 11.73
C LEU A 19 8.10 -7.84 11.16
N VAL A 20 8.90 -8.54 10.37
CA VAL A 20 9.95 -7.92 9.54
C VAL A 20 9.64 -8.27 8.09
N ILE A 21 9.59 -7.24 7.25
CA ILE A 21 9.48 -7.33 5.79
C ILE A 21 10.81 -6.83 5.23
N ASN A 22 11.52 -7.70 4.54
CA ASN A 22 12.85 -7.40 4.05
C ASN A 22 12.80 -6.61 2.73
N GLU A 23 13.94 -6.14 2.28
CA GLU A 23 14.12 -5.52 0.97
C GLU A 23 13.56 -6.38 -0.14
N GLY A 24 12.74 -5.80 -1.01
CA GLY A 24 12.12 -6.48 -2.14
C GLY A 24 11.16 -7.61 -1.76
N GLU A 25 10.83 -7.76 -0.47
CA GLU A 25 9.87 -8.75 0.00
C GLU A 25 8.44 -8.21 -0.08
N THR A 26 7.53 -9.03 -0.60
CA THR A 26 6.08 -8.81 -0.52
C THR A 26 5.48 -9.76 0.50
N VAL A 27 4.99 -9.21 1.60
CA VAL A 27 4.16 -9.93 2.58
C VAL A 27 2.70 -9.66 2.26
N VAL A 28 1.93 -10.73 2.09
CA VAL A 28 0.49 -10.60 1.88
C VAL A 28 -0.27 -10.91 3.16
N LEU A 29 -1.20 -10.02 3.50
CA LEU A 29 -2.06 -10.12 4.66
C LEU A 29 -3.50 -10.40 4.22
N HIS A 30 -4.14 -11.40 4.82
CA HIS A 30 -5.55 -11.67 4.62
C HIS A 30 -6.28 -12.00 5.93
N GLY A 31 -7.57 -12.22 5.86
CA GLY A 31 -8.43 -12.54 7.01
C GLY A 31 -9.85 -12.04 6.77
N GLN A 32 -10.76 -12.39 7.67
CA GLN A 32 -12.16 -11.99 7.58
C GLN A 32 -12.33 -10.47 7.53
N SER A 33 -13.44 -10.00 6.97
CA SER A 33 -13.81 -8.57 7.04
C SER A 33 -13.91 -8.16 8.52
N GLY A 34 -13.36 -6.99 8.84
CA GLY A 34 -13.32 -6.48 10.22
C GLY A 34 -12.23 -7.11 11.12
N SER A 35 -11.37 -8.00 10.60
CA SER A 35 -10.29 -8.61 11.42
C SER A 35 -9.18 -7.64 11.84
N GLY A 36 -9.14 -6.41 11.28
CA GLY A 36 -8.14 -5.40 11.65
C GLY A 36 -7.04 -5.16 10.63
N LYS A 37 -7.13 -5.73 9.40
CA LYS A 37 -6.12 -5.55 8.34
C LYS A 37 -5.83 -4.07 8.05
N SER A 38 -6.85 -3.32 7.66
CA SER A 38 -6.73 -1.88 7.38
C SER A 38 -6.28 -1.08 8.59
N LEU A 39 -6.70 -1.47 9.81
CA LEU A 39 -6.26 -0.82 11.05
C LEU A 39 -4.77 -1.04 11.29
N LEU A 40 -4.23 -2.22 10.97
CA LEU A 40 -2.80 -2.47 11.06
C LEU A 40 -2.03 -1.59 10.07
N LEU A 41 -2.46 -1.53 8.79
CA LEU A 41 -1.80 -0.68 7.80
C LEU A 41 -1.85 0.80 8.21
N ARG A 42 -2.98 1.27 8.74
CA ARG A 42 -3.15 2.65 9.21
C ARG A 42 -2.29 2.95 10.45
N ALA A 43 -2.16 1.99 11.36
CA ALA A 43 -1.25 2.09 12.51
C ALA A 43 0.21 2.21 12.06
N ILE A 44 0.65 1.37 11.11
CA ILE A 44 2.01 1.43 10.54
C ILE A 44 2.26 2.78 9.84
N ALA A 45 1.24 3.32 9.16
CA ALA A 45 1.31 4.64 8.52
C ALA A 45 1.14 5.82 9.49
N ASP A 46 1.07 5.58 10.80
CA ASP A 46 0.83 6.61 11.83
C ASP A 46 -0.42 7.46 11.55
N LEU A 47 -1.51 6.81 11.12
CA LEU A 47 -2.80 7.44 10.86
C LEU A 47 -3.81 7.22 11.97
N ASP A 48 -3.66 6.15 12.75
CA ASP A 48 -4.53 5.81 13.87
C ASP A 48 -3.71 5.61 15.14
N GLU A 49 -4.37 5.76 16.29
CA GLU A 49 -3.77 5.48 17.59
C GLU A 49 -3.35 4.02 17.69
N HIS A 50 -2.12 3.80 18.11
CA HIS A 50 -1.52 2.48 18.28
C HIS A 50 -0.48 2.49 19.42
N SER A 51 0.00 1.33 19.82
CA SER A 51 1.20 1.19 20.64
C SER A 51 2.21 0.29 19.94
N GLY A 52 3.42 0.22 20.48
CA GLY A 52 4.55 -0.40 19.79
C GLY A 52 5.20 0.58 18.80
N GLU A 53 6.09 0.09 17.96
CA GLU A 53 6.89 0.95 17.06
C GLU A 53 7.00 0.33 15.68
N ALA A 54 6.93 1.19 14.64
CA ALA A 54 7.24 0.84 13.27
C ALA A 54 8.59 1.47 12.87
N TRP A 55 9.40 0.72 12.14
CA TRP A 55 10.72 1.13 11.70
C TRP A 55 10.83 0.97 10.18
N LEU A 56 11.37 1.97 9.52
CA LEU A 56 11.88 1.84 8.16
C LEU A 56 13.40 1.95 8.25
N ASP A 57 14.08 0.84 7.99
CA ASP A 57 15.51 0.69 8.29
C ASP A 57 15.84 0.98 9.76
N GLU A 58 16.72 1.95 10.00
CA GLU A 58 17.12 2.38 11.34
C GLU A 58 16.26 3.55 11.88
N THR A 59 15.27 4.00 11.10
CA THR A 59 14.45 5.16 11.45
C THR A 59 13.11 4.70 12.03
N SER A 60 12.82 5.07 13.28
CA SER A 60 11.51 4.79 13.89
C SER A 60 10.46 5.82 13.52
N CYS A 61 9.21 5.40 13.46
CA CYS A 61 8.06 6.27 13.23
C CYS A 61 8.02 7.44 14.22
N SER A 62 8.24 7.15 15.51
CA SER A 62 8.23 8.15 16.58
C SER A 62 9.39 9.16 16.53
N SER A 63 10.44 8.90 15.74
CA SER A 63 11.63 9.77 15.65
C SER A 63 11.46 10.94 14.69
N MET A 64 10.38 10.99 13.90
CA MET A 64 10.15 12.02 12.92
C MET A 64 8.70 12.53 12.91
N PRO A 65 8.43 13.72 12.32
CA PRO A 65 7.07 14.21 12.14
C PRO A 65 6.22 13.26 11.28
N ALA A 66 4.98 13.00 11.69
CA ALA A 66 4.06 12.11 10.98
C ALA A 66 3.90 12.38 9.47
N PRO A 67 3.88 13.64 8.97
CA PRO A 67 3.85 13.89 7.53
C PRO A 67 5.10 13.41 6.78
N GLU A 68 6.27 13.41 7.43
CA GLU A 68 7.53 12.92 6.85
C GLU A 68 7.55 11.39 6.83
N TRP A 69 7.11 10.76 7.91
CA TRP A 69 6.93 9.31 7.96
C TRP A 69 6.02 8.80 6.84
N ARG A 70 4.85 9.44 6.64
CA ARG A 70 3.87 9.06 5.63
C ARG A 70 4.33 9.27 4.19
N ARG A 71 5.37 10.06 3.95
CA ARG A 71 6.02 10.14 2.63
C ARG A 71 6.94 8.94 2.40
N GLN A 72 7.60 8.46 3.45
CA GLN A 72 8.52 7.33 3.37
C GLN A 72 7.78 5.98 3.42
N VAL A 73 6.75 5.87 4.24
CA VAL A 73 5.88 4.69 4.34
C VAL A 73 4.56 5.03 3.67
N GLY A 74 4.49 4.74 2.38
CA GLY A 74 3.35 5.08 1.55
C GLY A 74 2.16 4.14 1.78
N TYR A 75 0.98 4.72 2.06
CA TYR A 75 -0.24 3.95 2.27
C TYR A 75 -1.27 4.22 1.17
N LEU A 76 -1.68 3.17 0.47
CA LEU A 76 -2.80 3.18 -0.46
C LEU A 76 -4.03 2.56 0.22
N MET A 77 -5.03 3.39 0.43
CA MET A 77 -6.33 2.95 0.97
C MET A 77 -7.15 2.22 -0.09
N SER A 78 -8.03 1.31 0.35
CA SER A 78 -8.99 0.61 -0.52
C SER A 78 -9.92 1.56 -1.28
N GLU A 79 -10.27 2.69 -0.67
CA GLU A 79 -11.00 3.80 -1.32
C GLU A 79 -10.11 5.04 -1.37
N THR A 80 -9.75 5.49 -2.57
CA THR A 80 -8.90 6.66 -2.77
C THR A 80 -9.70 7.96 -2.62
N HIS A 81 -9.17 8.91 -1.84
CA HIS A 81 -9.78 10.23 -1.66
C HIS A 81 -9.14 11.29 -2.55
N TRP A 82 -9.97 12.19 -3.08
CA TRP A 82 -9.59 13.26 -3.99
C TRP A 82 -10.21 14.57 -3.50
N TRP A 83 -9.40 15.61 -3.30
CA TRP A 83 -9.81 16.88 -2.65
C TRP A 83 -9.61 18.11 -3.53
N ARG A 84 -9.07 17.97 -4.72
CA ARG A 84 -8.94 19.02 -5.73
C ARG A 84 -9.85 18.72 -6.91
N ALA A 85 -10.10 19.75 -7.74
CA ALA A 85 -10.98 19.61 -8.90
C ALA A 85 -10.37 18.80 -10.03
N LEU A 86 -9.09 19.03 -10.33
CA LEU A 86 -8.37 18.36 -11.41
C LEU A 86 -7.43 17.28 -10.87
N VAL A 87 -7.28 16.22 -11.65
CA VAL A 87 -6.39 15.08 -11.32
C VAL A 87 -4.95 15.58 -11.10
N GLY A 88 -4.41 16.37 -12.01
CA GLY A 88 -3.02 16.83 -11.97
C GLY A 88 -2.66 17.71 -10.77
N GLU A 89 -3.65 18.27 -10.06
CA GLU A 89 -3.42 19.05 -8.84
C GLU A 89 -3.04 18.19 -7.61
N HIS A 90 -3.12 16.86 -7.75
CA HIS A 90 -2.79 15.90 -6.70
C HIS A 90 -1.40 15.26 -6.89
N PHE A 91 -0.66 15.65 -7.91
CA PHE A 91 0.64 15.08 -8.26
C PHE A 91 1.73 16.14 -8.13
N HIS A 92 2.92 15.71 -7.72
CA HIS A 92 4.13 16.55 -7.75
C HIS A 92 4.68 16.61 -9.18
N GLU A 93 4.69 15.46 -9.86
CA GLU A 93 5.14 15.32 -11.24
C GLU A 93 4.04 14.71 -12.11
N ARG A 94 3.88 15.22 -13.35
CA ARG A 94 2.96 14.62 -14.34
C ARG A 94 3.70 13.52 -15.08
N ASN A 95 3.86 12.37 -14.44
CA ASN A 95 4.53 11.22 -15.05
C ASN A 95 3.60 10.50 -16.04
N CYS A 96 3.68 10.88 -17.32
CA CYS A 96 2.85 10.33 -18.39
C CYS A 96 3.12 8.84 -18.63
N ASP A 97 4.38 8.39 -18.52
CA ASP A 97 4.74 6.97 -18.66
C ASP A 97 4.03 6.12 -17.60
N LEU A 98 4.08 6.54 -16.34
CA LEU A 98 3.45 5.82 -15.23
C LEU A 98 1.93 5.68 -15.43
N VAL A 99 1.23 6.75 -15.79
CA VAL A 99 -0.22 6.68 -15.99
C VAL A 99 -0.59 5.86 -17.23
N THR A 100 0.21 5.90 -18.29
CA THR A 100 0.03 5.09 -19.49
C THR A 100 0.21 3.60 -19.18
N ARG A 101 1.21 3.24 -18.40
CA ARG A 101 1.43 1.86 -17.92
C ARG A 101 0.29 1.34 -17.03
N LEU A 102 -0.45 2.24 -16.40
CA LEU A 102 -1.68 1.93 -15.67
C LEU A 102 -2.93 1.95 -16.56
N GLY A 103 -2.80 2.01 -17.90
CA GLY A 103 -3.90 2.01 -18.84
C GLY A 103 -4.72 3.31 -18.84
N LEU A 104 -4.09 4.43 -18.54
CA LEU A 104 -4.71 5.76 -18.55
C LEU A 104 -4.06 6.63 -19.64
N PRO A 105 -4.82 7.52 -20.31
CA PRO A 105 -4.24 8.39 -21.32
C PRO A 105 -3.41 9.51 -20.68
N GLU A 106 -2.40 10.02 -21.37
CA GLU A 106 -1.49 11.06 -20.89
C GLU A 106 -2.22 12.34 -20.44
N ASN A 107 -3.31 12.70 -21.11
CA ASN A 107 -4.11 13.87 -20.77
C ASN A 107 -5.00 13.69 -19.54
N VAL A 108 -4.92 12.56 -18.84
CA VAL A 108 -5.70 12.27 -17.61
C VAL A 108 -5.47 13.33 -16.53
N PHE A 109 -4.30 13.94 -16.48
CA PHE A 109 -3.98 15.00 -15.52
C PHE A 109 -4.85 16.26 -15.64
N ASP A 110 -5.45 16.49 -16.82
CA ASP A 110 -6.34 17.62 -17.08
C ASP A 110 -7.83 17.28 -16.86
N TRP A 111 -8.12 16.06 -16.44
CA TRP A 111 -9.48 15.61 -16.18
C TRP A 111 -9.99 16.09 -14.82
N GLU A 112 -11.31 16.34 -14.79
CA GLU A 112 -12.01 16.57 -13.54
C GLU A 112 -12.17 15.26 -12.76
N VAL A 113 -11.87 15.27 -11.45
CA VAL A 113 -11.96 14.10 -10.57
C VAL A 113 -13.38 13.50 -10.52
N ASN A 114 -14.41 14.34 -10.63
CA ASN A 114 -15.81 13.91 -10.56
C ASN A 114 -16.24 13.01 -11.73
N ARG A 115 -15.54 13.06 -12.87
CA ARG A 115 -15.82 12.22 -14.05
C ARG A 115 -15.14 10.84 -14.00
N LEU A 116 -14.22 10.62 -13.08
CA LEU A 116 -13.46 9.37 -12.98
C LEU A 116 -14.34 8.23 -12.46
N SER A 117 -14.24 7.09 -13.10
CA SER A 117 -14.73 5.81 -12.59
C SER A 117 -13.95 5.37 -11.33
N THR A 118 -14.50 4.42 -10.58
CA THR A 118 -13.83 3.86 -9.40
C THR A 118 -12.48 3.20 -9.77
N GLY A 119 -12.42 2.46 -10.88
CA GLY A 119 -11.19 1.83 -11.36
C GLY A 119 -10.13 2.85 -11.80
N GLU A 120 -10.51 3.94 -12.47
CA GLU A 120 -9.59 5.04 -12.81
C GLU A 120 -9.05 5.74 -11.56
N LYS A 121 -9.92 6.01 -10.58
CA LYS A 121 -9.50 6.56 -9.28
C LYS A 121 -8.51 5.65 -8.57
N GLN A 122 -8.72 4.34 -8.61
CA GLN A 122 -7.83 3.37 -7.99
C GLN A 122 -6.46 3.35 -8.66
N ARG A 123 -6.40 3.28 -9.99
CA ARG A 123 -5.15 3.31 -10.76
C ARG A 123 -4.39 4.63 -10.59
N LEU A 124 -5.09 5.76 -10.61
CA LEU A 124 -4.51 7.06 -10.29
C LEU A 124 -4.05 7.16 -8.83
N GLY A 125 -4.73 6.47 -7.91
CA GLY A 125 -4.28 6.34 -6.51
C GLY A 125 -2.93 5.65 -6.39
N ILE A 126 -2.71 4.58 -7.17
CA ILE A 126 -1.39 3.93 -7.29
C ILE A 126 -0.35 4.91 -7.85
N ALA A 127 -0.66 5.58 -8.95
CA ALA A 127 0.25 6.55 -9.56
C ALA A 127 0.64 7.67 -8.55
N ARG A 128 -0.34 8.21 -7.82
CA ARG A 128 -0.13 9.24 -6.80
C ARG A 128 0.69 8.76 -5.61
N LEU A 129 0.51 7.49 -5.20
CA LEU A 129 1.33 6.88 -4.17
C LEU A 129 2.80 6.86 -4.60
N LEU A 130 3.07 6.37 -5.81
CA LEU A 130 4.43 6.21 -6.34
C LEU A 130 5.10 7.54 -6.69
N ASP A 131 4.34 8.60 -6.98
CA ASP A 131 4.83 9.96 -7.20
C ASP A 131 5.55 10.53 -5.96
N ASN A 132 5.21 10.06 -4.76
CA ASN A 132 5.92 10.42 -3.52
C ASN A 132 7.22 9.64 -3.30
N ARG A 133 7.56 8.66 -4.15
CA ARG A 133 8.75 7.81 -4.06
C ARG A 133 8.95 7.17 -2.68
N PRO A 134 7.93 6.46 -2.14
CA PRO A 134 8.01 5.86 -0.81
C PRO A 134 9.06 4.75 -0.72
N GLY A 135 9.72 4.62 0.44
CA GLY A 135 10.66 3.56 0.74
C GLY A 135 10.01 2.25 1.19
N ALA A 136 8.71 2.28 1.55
CA ALA A 136 7.88 1.10 1.84
C ALA A 136 6.46 1.31 1.34
N LEU A 137 5.79 0.22 0.93
CA LEU A 137 4.41 0.25 0.42
C LEU A 137 3.46 -0.51 1.33
N LEU A 138 2.41 0.14 1.78
CA LEU A 138 1.27 -0.44 2.46
C LEU A 138 0.05 -0.36 1.54
N LEU A 139 -0.42 -1.52 1.05
CA LEU A 139 -1.42 -1.58 -0.01
C LEU A 139 -2.69 -2.28 0.51
N ASP A 140 -3.75 -1.51 0.69
CA ASP A 140 -5.03 -2.03 1.18
C ASP A 140 -5.96 -2.31 -0.02
N GLU A 141 -5.99 -3.56 -0.46
CA GLU A 141 -6.79 -4.02 -1.59
C GLU A 141 -6.60 -3.17 -2.88
N PRO A 142 -5.37 -2.94 -3.33
CA PRO A 142 -5.08 -1.96 -4.38
C PRO A 142 -5.73 -2.26 -5.74
N THR A 143 -6.21 -3.49 -5.95
CA THR A 143 -6.79 -3.96 -7.23
C THR A 143 -8.24 -4.44 -7.11
N ALA A 144 -8.91 -4.27 -5.95
CA ALA A 144 -10.24 -4.82 -5.70
C ALA A 144 -11.32 -4.31 -6.67
N ASN A 145 -11.15 -3.11 -7.23
CA ASN A 145 -12.11 -2.47 -8.13
C ASN A 145 -11.66 -2.48 -9.60
N LEU A 146 -10.71 -3.34 -9.96
CA LEU A 146 -10.15 -3.44 -11.30
C LEU A 146 -10.60 -4.75 -11.97
N ASP A 147 -10.79 -4.69 -13.28
CA ASP A 147 -10.91 -5.88 -14.10
C ASP A 147 -9.56 -6.62 -14.21
N PRO A 148 -9.52 -7.85 -14.75
CA PRO A 148 -8.29 -8.64 -14.82
C PRO A 148 -7.14 -7.94 -15.55
N GLU A 149 -7.41 -7.27 -16.67
CA GLU A 149 -6.39 -6.59 -17.48
C GLU A 149 -5.74 -5.44 -16.69
N HIS A 150 -6.56 -4.58 -16.08
CA HIS A 150 -6.05 -3.48 -15.27
C HIS A 150 -5.43 -3.94 -13.94
N THR A 151 -5.87 -5.08 -13.41
CA THR A 151 -5.20 -5.72 -12.26
C THR A 151 -3.77 -6.12 -12.60
N ASP A 152 -3.56 -6.78 -13.76
CA ASP A 152 -2.23 -7.18 -14.21
C ASP A 152 -1.32 -5.98 -14.46
N MET A 153 -1.85 -4.90 -15.06
CA MET A 153 -1.11 -3.64 -15.24
C MET A 153 -0.69 -3.02 -13.90
N ALA A 154 -1.60 -2.95 -12.94
CA ALA A 154 -1.33 -2.38 -11.62
C ALA A 154 -0.28 -3.21 -10.86
N GLU A 155 -0.40 -4.54 -10.87
CA GLU A 155 0.59 -5.45 -10.26
C GLU A 155 1.97 -5.34 -10.91
N ALA A 156 2.02 -5.21 -12.25
CA ALA A 156 3.28 -5.02 -12.96
C ALA A 156 3.96 -3.72 -12.56
N VAL A 157 3.23 -2.61 -12.51
CA VAL A 157 3.76 -1.31 -12.08
C VAL A 157 4.30 -1.34 -10.65
N LEU A 158 3.54 -1.93 -9.72
CA LEU A 158 3.95 -2.03 -8.31
C LEU A 158 5.19 -2.93 -8.13
N ARG A 159 5.26 -4.04 -8.86
CA ARG A 159 6.40 -4.97 -8.86
C ARG A 159 7.66 -4.32 -9.43
N ASP A 160 7.54 -3.58 -10.55
CA ASP A 160 8.67 -2.90 -11.16
C ASP A 160 9.20 -1.81 -10.24
N TYR A 161 8.30 -1.04 -9.60
CA TYR A 161 8.69 -0.07 -8.59
C TYR A 161 9.44 -0.73 -7.42
N GLN A 162 8.91 -1.85 -6.91
CA GLN A 162 9.56 -2.61 -5.84
C GLN A 162 10.95 -3.10 -6.27
N ALA A 163 11.08 -3.65 -7.47
CA ALA A 163 12.35 -4.16 -7.99
C ALA A 163 13.38 -3.04 -8.18
N GLU A 164 12.96 -1.85 -8.62
CA GLU A 164 13.84 -0.70 -8.84
C GLU A 164 14.34 -0.09 -7.52
N HIS A 165 13.48 -0.03 -6.49
CA HIS A 165 13.76 0.67 -5.24
C HIS A 165 14.06 -0.27 -4.06
N GLY A 166 13.91 -1.58 -4.24
CA GLY A 166 14.10 -2.56 -3.17
C GLY A 166 13.08 -2.45 -2.03
N CYS A 167 11.97 -1.72 -2.21
CA CYS A 167 11.07 -1.41 -1.11
C CYS A 167 10.31 -2.64 -0.58
N PRO A 168 10.16 -2.80 0.76
CA PRO A 168 9.28 -3.78 1.37
C PRO A 168 7.82 -3.44 1.09
N VAL A 169 7.01 -4.47 0.84
CA VAL A 169 5.57 -4.33 0.54
C VAL A 169 4.72 -5.15 1.51
N LEU A 170 3.77 -4.49 2.16
CA LEU A 170 2.68 -5.16 2.89
C LEU A 170 1.38 -4.98 2.09
N TRP A 171 0.84 -6.08 1.58
CA TRP A 171 -0.29 -6.09 0.66
C TRP A 171 -1.49 -6.81 1.27
N VAL A 172 -2.62 -6.17 1.39
CA VAL A 172 -3.89 -6.81 1.75
C VAL A 172 -4.61 -7.30 0.51
N SER A 173 -4.94 -8.60 0.45
CA SER A 173 -5.72 -9.18 -0.64
C SER A 173 -6.67 -10.26 -0.16
N HIS A 174 -7.90 -10.25 -0.70
CA HIS A 174 -8.89 -11.30 -0.50
C HIS A 174 -8.82 -12.43 -1.53
N SER A 175 -8.16 -12.21 -2.68
CA SER A 175 -8.04 -13.22 -3.76
C SER A 175 -6.95 -14.25 -3.44
N PRO A 176 -7.30 -15.55 -3.27
CA PRO A 176 -6.31 -16.60 -3.08
C PRO A 176 -5.33 -16.74 -4.26
N GLU A 177 -5.80 -16.50 -5.48
CA GLU A 177 -4.97 -16.58 -6.69
C GLU A 177 -3.94 -15.45 -6.72
N GLN A 178 -4.37 -14.23 -6.42
CA GLN A 178 -3.48 -13.08 -6.33
C GLN A 178 -2.42 -13.29 -5.24
N ARG A 179 -2.82 -13.72 -4.04
CA ARG A 179 -1.89 -13.99 -2.93
C ARG A 179 -0.75 -14.92 -3.33
N ARG A 180 -1.08 -16.05 -3.99
CA ARG A 180 -0.07 -17.04 -4.46
C ARG A 180 0.86 -16.48 -5.54
N ARG A 181 0.37 -15.51 -6.34
CA ARG A 181 1.13 -14.94 -7.45
C ARG A 181 2.13 -13.88 -7.00
N ILE A 182 1.77 -13.07 -5.98
CA ILE A 182 2.56 -11.89 -5.60
C ILE A 182 3.36 -12.06 -4.30
N ALA A 183 2.98 -13.01 -3.42
CA ALA A 183 3.56 -13.11 -2.08
C ALA A 183 4.90 -13.84 -2.05
N ASN A 184 5.83 -13.33 -1.23
CA ASN A 184 6.96 -14.08 -0.70
C ASN A 184 6.58 -14.80 0.60
N ARG A 185 5.69 -14.19 1.40
CA ARG A 185 5.12 -14.76 2.63
C ARG A 185 3.67 -14.35 2.75
N ILE A 186 2.85 -15.22 3.34
CA ILE A 186 1.41 -14.97 3.58
C ILE A 186 1.13 -15.03 5.07
N PHE A 187 0.38 -14.05 5.57
CA PHE A 187 -0.13 -14.03 6.94
C PHE A 187 -1.64 -13.94 6.96
N GLN A 188 -2.26 -14.70 7.84
CA GLN A 188 -3.67 -14.58 8.18
C GLN A 188 -3.83 -13.86 9.52
N ILE A 189 -4.82 -12.96 9.61
CA ILE A 189 -5.28 -12.48 10.90
C ILE A 189 -6.35 -13.45 11.41
N GLU A 190 -6.00 -14.18 12.47
CA GLU A 190 -6.88 -15.10 13.17
C GLU A 190 -6.82 -14.83 14.67
N GLN A 191 -8.00 -14.77 15.32
CA GLN A 191 -8.11 -14.53 16.78
C GLN A 191 -7.23 -13.39 17.29
N ARG A 192 -7.21 -12.27 16.57
CA ARG A 192 -6.43 -11.05 16.85
C ARG A 192 -4.90 -11.19 16.69
N ARG A 193 -4.41 -12.25 16.07
CA ARG A 193 -2.98 -12.53 15.88
C ARG A 193 -2.64 -12.68 14.41
N LEU A 194 -1.39 -12.37 14.09
CA LEU A 194 -0.79 -12.71 12.81
C LEU A 194 -0.30 -14.15 12.86
N VAL A 195 -0.81 -14.97 11.94
CA VAL A 195 -0.40 -16.37 11.78
C VAL A 195 0.17 -16.52 10.37
N GLU A 196 1.41 -16.98 10.26
CA GLU A 196 2.05 -17.24 8.98
C GLU A 196 1.51 -18.54 8.37
N GLU A 197 1.13 -18.48 7.10
CA GLU A 197 0.67 -19.65 6.32
C GLU A 197 1.75 -20.11 5.34
N PRO A 198 1.85 -21.43 5.06
CA PRO A 198 2.70 -21.91 3.99
C PRO A 198 2.20 -21.39 2.63
N LEU A 199 3.13 -21.10 1.72
CA LEU A 199 2.86 -20.74 0.32
C LEU A 199 2.29 -21.91 -0.49
#